data_b36319628fcb251672b5327abf1c8a33
#
_entry.id   b36319628fcb251672b5327abf1c8a33
#
_cell.length_a   1.000
_cell.length_b   1.000
_cell.length_c   1.000
_cell.angle_alpha   90.00
_cell.angle_beta   90.00
_cell.angle_gamma   90.00
#
_symmetry.space_group_name_H-M   'P 1'
#
loop_
_entity.id
_entity.type
_entity.pdbx_description
1 polymer ?
#
loop_
_entity_poly.entity_id
_entity_poly.type
_entity_poly.pdbx_seq_one_letter_code
_entity_poly.pdbx_strand_id
1 'polypeptide(L)'
;VVFIYAKLITDRELVVMRAAGLSQFALAKPALILAAFTIVLSYSLHLKLVPESYRAFRDLQWDIRNSVSHVLLKEGEFNNVGKTTTVYVRARTPDGQLHGILVHDTRDRSKPFTLMADRGAMIDTPTGPRVVMFKGNRQEVDKTTNKLSILYFDRWVYNLAIGGPEGERWREPRERTLDELFDTPNQVDQIGPQNVGKFIIEAHRRLIAPMLCLSYAMIGLCCLLTGNFGRRTQTARVLVAVASMVILQGLILAIENMIAKNLNLIPLIYVATLIPIPVAWLIMVRPPSAAPATAPKAA
;
A
#
# COMPACT_ATOMS: atom_id res chain seq x y z
N VAL A 1 22.44 -8.73 9.53
CA VAL A 1 23.83 -8.19 9.45
C VAL A 1 24.25 -7.65 10.82
N VAL A 2 23.61 -6.59 11.34
CA VAL A 2 24.04 -5.91 12.59
C VAL A 2 24.20 -6.89 13.76
N PHE A 3 23.22 -7.74 14.01
CA PHE A 3 23.23 -8.72 15.10
C PHE A 3 24.42 -9.70 15.01
N ILE A 4 24.66 -10.25 13.82
CA ILE A 4 25.76 -11.22 13.60
C ILE A 4 27.10 -10.55 13.83
N TYR A 5 27.35 -9.38 13.24
CA TYR A 5 28.62 -8.68 13.40
C TYR A 5 28.83 -8.16 14.84
N ALA A 6 27.76 -7.75 15.52
CA ALA A 6 27.84 -7.42 16.93
C ALA A 6 28.28 -8.63 17.79
N LYS A 7 27.75 -9.82 17.49
CA LYS A 7 28.15 -11.08 18.14
C LYS A 7 29.60 -11.40 17.86
N LEU A 8 30.05 -11.36 16.60
CA LEU A 8 31.46 -11.61 16.22
C LEU A 8 32.45 -10.66 16.91
N ILE A 9 32.00 -9.41 17.19
CA ILE A 9 32.80 -8.46 17.97
C ILE A 9 32.84 -8.87 19.44
N THR A 10 31.71 -9.27 20.03
CA THR A 10 31.61 -9.71 21.43
C THR A 10 32.49 -10.92 21.70
N ASP A 11 32.44 -11.88 20.78
CA ASP A 11 33.19 -13.13 20.85
C ASP A 11 34.67 -12.96 20.45
N ARG A 12 35.10 -11.72 20.12
CA ARG A 12 36.44 -11.33 19.66
C ARG A 12 36.90 -11.98 18.36
N GLU A 13 36.05 -12.72 17.68
CA GLU A 13 36.39 -13.41 16.42
C GLU A 13 36.79 -12.42 15.33
N LEU A 14 36.10 -11.29 15.26
CA LEU A 14 36.41 -10.24 14.29
C LEU A 14 37.80 -9.63 14.50
N VAL A 15 38.26 -9.55 15.74
CA VAL A 15 39.61 -9.07 16.10
C VAL A 15 40.67 -10.07 15.64
N VAL A 16 40.44 -11.37 15.85
CA VAL A 16 41.34 -12.45 15.41
C VAL A 16 41.44 -12.48 13.89
N MET A 17 40.30 -12.39 13.18
CA MET A 17 40.28 -12.36 11.72
C MET A 17 41.07 -11.17 11.15
N ARG A 18 40.98 -10.00 11.80
CA ARG A 18 41.79 -8.83 11.41
C ARG A 18 43.27 -9.00 11.72
N ALA A 19 43.60 -9.57 12.88
CA ALA A 19 44.99 -9.89 13.22
C ALA A 19 45.62 -10.89 12.23
N ALA A 20 44.82 -11.79 11.65
CA ALA A 20 45.18 -12.68 10.57
C ALA A 20 45.35 -12.00 9.19
N GLY A 21 45.17 -10.64 9.12
CA GLY A 21 45.40 -9.86 7.90
C GLY A 21 44.18 -9.70 7.00
N LEU A 22 42.97 -10.15 7.41
CA LEU A 22 41.77 -9.96 6.61
C LEU A 22 41.38 -8.48 6.52
N SER A 23 41.19 -8.02 5.28
CA SER A 23 40.74 -6.66 5.01
C SER A 23 39.29 -6.42 5.43
N GLN A 24 38.89 -5.15 5.66
CA GLN A 24 37.50 -4.79 5.99
C GLN A 24 36.51 -5.26 4.93
N PHE A 25 36.91 -5.23 3.66
CA PHE A 25 36.11 -5.72 2.54
C PHE A 25 35.97 -7.24 2.52
N ALA A 26 37.02 -7.97 2.86
CA ALA A 26 36.94 -9.42 2.98
C ALA A 26 35.94 -9.82 4.07
N LEU A 27 35.92 -9.09 5.17
CA LEU A 27 34.96 -9.30 6.26
C LEU A 27 33.55 -8.86 5.88
N ALA A 28 33.37 -7.81 5.07
CA ALA A 28 32.07 -7.33 4.61
C ALA A 28 31.45 -8.22 3.51
N LYS A 29 32.27 -8.93 2.74
CA LYS A 29 31.87 -9.72 1.56
C LYS A 29 30.67 -10.65 1.80
N PRO A 30 30.60 -11.46 2.87
CA PRO A 30 29.45 -12.33 3.13
C PRO A 30 28.15 -11.56 3.31
N ALA A 31 28.19 -10.44 4.02
CA ALA A 31 27.02 -9.59 4.24
C ALA A 31 26.55 -8.89 2.96
N LEU A 32 27.50 -8.50 2.08
CA LEU A 32 27.16 -7.90 0.78
C LEU A 32 26.54 -8.91 -0.18
N ILE A 33 27.01 -10.16 -0.17
CA ILE A 33 26.41 -11.26 -0.95
C ILE A 33 24.97 -11.50 -0.47
N LEU A 34 24.77 -11.57 0.84
CA LEU A 34 23.44 -11.72 1.42
C LEU A 34 22.54 -10.54 1.06
N ALA A 35 23.05 -9.30 1.12
CA ALA A 35 22.31 -8.11 0.73
C ALA A 35 21.93 -8.16 -0.76
N ALA A 36 22.84 -8.57 -1.64
CA ALA A 36 22.55 -8.73 -3.07
C ALA A 36 21.46 -9.78 -3.32
N PHE A 37 21.53 -10.92 -2.65
CA PHE A 37 20.48 -11.94 -2.72
C PHE A 37 19.12 -11.40 -2.24
N THR A 38 19.11 -10.67 -1.11
CA THR A 38 17.90 -10.05 -0.57
C THR A 38 17.32 -9.01 -1.53
N ILE A 39 18.15 -8.25 -2.26
CA ILE A 39 17.69 -7.30 -3.27
C ILE A 39 16.94 -8.02 -4.39
N VAL A 40 17.54 -9.07 -4.95
CA VAL A 40 16.92 -9.85 -6.04
C VAL A 40 15.59 -10.45 -5.61
N LEU A 41 15.56 -11.05 -4.41
CA LEU A 41 14.34 -11.59 -3.83
C LEU A 41 13.28 -10.49 -3.61
N SER A 42 13.69 -9.35 -3.07
CA SER A 42 12.81 -8.21 -2.82
C SER A 42 12.23 -7.62 -4.11
N TYR A 43 13.01 -7.53 -5.19
CA TYR A 43 12.49 -7.13 -6.49
C TYR A 43 11.43 -8.11 -7.02
N SER A 44 11.71 -9.42 -6.95
CA SER A 44 10.73 -10.43 -7.36
C SER A 44 9.41 -10.33 -6.59
N LEU A 45 9.50 -10.08 -5.28
CA LEU A 45 8.32 -9.90 -4.43
C LEU A 45 7.56 -8.62 -4.78
N HIS A 46 8.23 -7.47 -4.83
CA HIS A 46 7.57 -6.17 -5.03
C HIS A 46 7.01 -5.97 -6.44
N LEU A 47 7.67 -6.53 -7.47
CA LEU A 47 7.24 -6.31 -8.85
C LEU A 47 6.16 -7.28 -9.31
N LYS A 48 6.14 -8.51 -8.79
CA LYS A 48 5.23 -9.55 -9.25
C LYS A 48 4.29 -10.05 -8.14
N LEU A 49 4.84 -10.59 -7.06
CA LEU A 49 4.03 -11.30 -6.07
C LEU A 49 3.08 -10.36 -5.32
N VAL A 50 3.55 -9.20 -4.88
CA VAL A 50 2.75 -8.24 -4.12
C VAL A 50 1.56 -7.71 -4.92
N PRO A 51 1.69 -7.19 -6.16
CA PRO A 51 0.55 -6.71 -6.92
C PRO A 51 -0.46 -7.81 -7.26
N GLU A 52 0.01 -9.01 -7.64
CA GLU A 52 -0.87 -10.14 -7.97
C GLU A 52 -1.66 -10.62 -6.74
N SER A 53 -0.98 -10.83 -5.61
CA SER A 53 -1.61 -11.28 -4.36
C SER A 53 -2.58 -10.25 -3.81
N TYR A 54 -2.21 -8.96 -3.86
CA TYR A 54 -3.06 -7.88 -3.36
C TYR A 54 -4.30 -7.72 -4.24
N ARG A 55 -4.17 -7.87 -5.57
CA ARG A 55 -5.28 -7.88 -6.53
C ARG A 55 -6.24 -9.03 -6.23
N ALA A 56 -5.74 -10.26 -6.14
CA ALA A 56 -6.55 -11.44 -5.85
C ALA A 56 -7.29 -11.32 -4.50
N PHE A 57 -6.62 -10.81 -3.46
CA PHE A 57 -7.24 -10.58 -2.16
C PHE A 57 -8.37 -9.54 -2.24
N ARG A 58 -8.15 -8.44 -2.95
CA ARG A 58 -9.16 -7.38 -3.11
C ARG A 58 -10.34 -7.82 -3.96
N ASP A 59 -10.10 -8.62 -4.99
CA ASP A 59 -11.15 -9.17 -5.81
C ASP A 59 -12.01 -10.14 -4.98
N LEU A 60 -11.40 -11.04 -4.21
CA LEU A 60 -12.13 -11.91 -3.28
C LEU A 60 -12.91 -11.11 -2.23
N GLN A 61 -12.33 -10.05 -1.68
CA GLN A 61 -13.01 -9.17 -0.71
C GLN A 61 -14.21 -8.46 -1.35
N TRP A 62 -14.08 -8.06 -2.62
CA TRP A 62 -15.17 -7.46 -3.39
C TRP A 62 -16.29 -8.47 -3.65
N ASP A 63 -15.94 -9.68 -4.09
CA ASP A 63 -16.89 -10.76 -4.37
C ASP A 63 -17.67 -11.16 -3.11
N ILE A 64 -16.99 -11.36 -1.98
CA ILE A 64 -17.63 -11.65 -0.70
C ILE A 64 -18.60 -10.52 -0.34
N ARG A 65 -18.16 -9.26 -0.43
CA ARG A 65 -19.02 -8.12 -0.09
C ARG A 65 -20.26 -8.05 -0.97
N ASN A 66 -20.10 -8.31 -2.26
CA ASN A 66 -21.20 -8.27 -3.21
C ASN A 66 -22.11 -9.50 -3.07
N SER A 67 -21.55 -10.69 -2.88
CA SER A 67 -22.31 -11.93 -2.71
C SER A 67 -23.14 -11.95 -1.43
N VAL A 68 -22.61 -11.40 -0.33
CA VAL A 68 -23.32 -11.37 0.96
C VAL A 68 -24.42 -10.30 1.00
N SER A 69 -24.36 -9.30 0.13
CA SER A 69 -25.35 -8.19 0.13
C SER A 69 -26.79 -8.65 -0.11
N HIS A 70 -27.01 -9.73 -0.88
CA HIS A 70 -28.36 -10.22 -1.12
C HIS A 70 -28.89 -11.14 -0.01
N VAL A 71 -28.00 -11.69 0.82
CA VAL A 71 -28.41 -12.53 1.96
C VAL A 71 -28.86 -11.68 3.15
N LEU A 72 -28.46 -10.41 3.20
CA LEU A 72 -28.63 -9.52 4.35
C LEU A 72 -29.81 -8.54 4.26
N LEU A 73 -30.68 -8.63 3.23
CA LEU A 73 -31.92 -7.87 3.24
C LEU A 73 -32.86 -8.46 4.30
N LYS A 74 -32.87 -7.84 5.47
CA LYS A 74 -33.81 -8.20 6.55
C LYS A 74 -35.21 -7.77 6.18
N GLU A 75 -36.15 -8.68 6.35
CA GLU A 75 -37.58 -8.42 6.11
C GLU A 75 -38.13 -7.47 7.17
N GLY A 76 -39.00 -6.54 6.72
CA GLY A 76 -39.64 -5.59 7.61
C GLY A 76 -38.74 -4.46 8.12
N GLU A 77 -37.48 -4.39 7.71
CA GLU A 77 -36.51 -3.36 8.12
C GLU A 77 -35.99 -2.55 6.92
N PHE A 78 -35.57 -1.32 7.17
CA PHE A 78 -34.86 -0.52 6.17
C PHE A 78 -33.39 -0.94 6.14
N ASN A 79 -32.98 -1.49 5.03
CA ASN A 79 -31.61 -1.97 4.80
C ASN A 79 -30.84 -0.92 4.00
N ASN A 80 -29.74 -0.43 4.54
CA ASN A 80 -28.85 0.50 3.83
C ASN A 80 -27.89 -0.29 2.95
N VAL A 81 -28.06 -0.16 1.62
CA VAL A 81 -27.22 -0.75 0.61
C VAL A 81 -26.21 0.29 0.13
N GLY A 82 -25.01 0.25 0.67
CA GLY A 82 -24.01 1.29 0.45
C GLY A 82 -24.29 2.58 1.24
N LYS A 83 -23.85 3.73 0.68
CA LYS A 83 -24.00 5.04 1.33
C LYS A 83 -25.21 5.86 0.86
N THR A 84 -25.80 5.45 -0.25
CA THR A 84 -26.76 6.29 -1.02
C THR A 84 -28.05 5.58 -1.36
N THR A 85 -28.17 4.28 -1.07
CA THR A 85 -29.36 3.50 -1.41
C THR A 85 -29.93 2.84 -0.16
N THR A 86 -31.23 3.02 0.08
CA THR A 86 -31.97 2.34 1.16
C THR A 86 -33.03 1.44 0.52
N VAL A 87 -33.04 0.19 0.93
CA VAL A 87 -33.98 -0.83 0.43
C VAL A 87 -34.82 -1.32 1.59
N TYR A 88 -36.13 -1.37 1.38
CA TYR A 88 -37.07 -1.99 2.29
C TYR A 88 -37.78 -3.12 1.56
N VAL A 89 -37.94 -4.27 2.20
CA VAL A 89 -38.69 -5.42 1.71
C VAL A 89 -39.66 -5.85 2.80
N ARG A 90 -40.95 -5.89 2.49
CA ARG A 90 -41.99 -6.26 3.47
C ARG A 90 -41.90 -7.72 3.87
N ALA A 91 -41.82 -8.61 2.87
CA ALA A 91 -41.72 -10.04 3.08
C ALA A 91 -40.99 -10.71 1.91
N ARG A 92 -40.38 -11.86 2.17
CA ARG A 92 -39.75 -12.73 1.16
C ARG A 92 -40.43 -14.10 1.23
N THR A 93 -40.84 -14.62 0.09
CA THR A 93 -41.35 -15.98 0.03
C THR A 93 -40.21 -17.01 0.00
N PRO A 94 -40.48 -18.28 0.38
CA PRO A 94 -39.49 -19.36 0.28
C PRO A 94 -38.92 -19.54 -1.14
N ASP A 95 -39.70 -19.20 -2.16
CA ASP A 95 -39.29 -19.23 -3.58
C ASP A 95 -38.38 -18.04 -3.98
N GLY A 96 -37.98 -17.17 -3.01
CA GLY A 96 -37.10 -16.06 -3.25
C GLY A 96 -37.77 -14.81 -3.83
N GLN A 97 -39.11 -14.80 -4.01
CA GLN A 97 -39.82 -13.58 -4.44
C GLN A 97 -39.92 -12.57 -3.31
N LEU A 98 -39.78 -11.29 -3.66
CA LEU A 98 -39.87 -10.16 -2.75
C LEU A 98 -41.25 -9.49 -2.90
N HIS A 99 -41.88 -9.14 -1.79
CA HIS A 99 -43.18 -8.47 -1.74
C HIS A 99 -43.05 -7.13 -1.01
N GLY A 100 -43.71 -6.10 -1.57
CA GLY A 100 -43.73 -4.76 -0.99
C GLY A 100 -42.32 -4.15 -0.92
N ILE A 101 -41.75 -3.91 -2.10
CA ILE A 101 -40.38 -3.38 -2.23
C ILE A 101 -40.40 -1.86 -2.30
N LEU A 102 -39.52 -1.22 -1.54
CA LEU A 102 -39.22 0.19 -1.66
C LEU A 102 -37.70 0.36 -1.81
N VAL A 103 -37.29 1.11 -2.81
CA VAL A 103 -35.88 1.47 -3.03
C VAL A 103 -35.80 2.98 -3.09
N HIS A 104 -35.07 3.59 -2.15
CA HIS A 104 -34.78 5.01 -2.16
C HIS A 104 -33.32 5.23 -2.57
N ASP A 105 -33.11 5.97 -3.65
CA ASP A 105 -31.81 6.22 -4.23
C ASP A 105 -31.47 7.72 -4.17
N THR A 106 -30.34 8.02 -3.53
CA THR A 106 -29.81 9.38 -3.37
C THR A 106 -28.45 9.54 -4.05
N ARG A 107 -28.09 8.69 -5.04
CA ARG A 107 -26.84 8.79 -5.80
C ARG A 107 -26.71 10.13 -6.47
N ASP A 108 -27.79 10.60 -7.09
CA ASP A 108 -27.92 11.98 -7.52
C ASP A 108 -28.64 12.81 -6.45
N ARG A 109 -27.87 13.66 -5.76
CA ARG A 109 -28.41 14.51 -4.71
C ARG A 109 -29.38 15.59 -5.22
N SER A 110 -29.31 15.95 -6.49
CA SER A 110 -30.19 16.92 -7.13
C SER A 110 -31.54 16.31 -7.49
N LYS A 111 -31.58 15.02 -7.82
CA LYS A 111 -32.77 14.27 -8.26
C LYS A 111 -32.90 12.92 -7.56
N PRO A 112 -33.11 12.93 -6.23
CA PRO A 112 -33.36 11.68 -5.53
C PRO A 112 -34.67 11.07 -6.00
N PHE A 113 -34.70 9.74 -6.10
CA PHE A 113 -35.90 9.04 -6.50
C PHE A 113 -36.20 7.85 -5.59
N THR A 114 -37.48 7.49 -5.54
CA THR A 114 -37.99 6.34 -4.80
C THR A 114 -38.73 5.43 -5.77
N LEU A 115 -38.37 4.15 -5.79
CA LEU A 115 -39.10 3.10 -6.49
C LEU A 115 -39.94 2.33 -5.49
N MET A 116 -41.20 2.08 -5.84
CA MET A 116 -42.10 1.23 -5.07
C MET A 116 -42.67 0.19 -6.00
N ALA A 117 -42.75 -1.07 -5.56
CA ALA A 117 -43.34 -2.17 -6.34
C ALA A 117 -44.00 -3.20 -5.44
N ASP A 118 -45.06 -3.79 -5.96
CA ASP A 118 -45.82 -4.82 -5.23
C ASP A 118 -45.03 -6.12 -5.11
N ARG A 119 -44.34 -6.50 -6.20
CA ARG A 119 -43.60 -7.75 -6.30
C ARG A 119 -42.27 -7.53 -7.02
N GLY A 120 -41.29 -8.36 -6.70
CA GLY A 120 -40.03 -8.41 -7.43
C GLY A 120 -39.27 -9.68 -7.14
N ALA A 121 -38.19 -9.85 -7.89
CA ALA A 121 -37.22 -10.93 -7.69
C ALA A 121 -35.81 -10.37 -7.75
N MET A 122 -34.92 -10.91 -6.92
CA MET A 122 -33.52 -10.63 -7.00
C MET A 122 -32.88 -11.59 -7.99
N ILE A 123 -32.08 -11.02 -8.89
CA ILE A 123 -31.34 -11.77 -9.91
C ILE A 123 -29.87 -11.42 -9.76
N ASP A 124 -29.04 -12.44 -9.65
CA ASP A 124 -27.59 -12.29 -9.70
C ASP A 124 -27.13 -12.20 -11.14
N THR A 125 -26.40 -11.12 -11.45
CA THR A 125 -25.78 -10.96 -12.76
C THR A 125 -24.27 -10.80 -12.60
N PRO A 126 -23.47 -11.09 -13.63
CA PRO A 126 -22.02 -10.89 -13.58
C PRO A 126 -21.60 -9.46 -13.21
N THR A 127 -22.50 -8.50 -13.41
CA THR A 127 -22.30 -7.07 -13.06
C THR A 127 -22.84 -6.70 -11.68
N GLY A 128 -23.29 -7.67 -10.88
CA GLY A 128 -23.82 -7.47 -9.53
C GLY A 128 -25.32 -7.79 -9.41
N PRO A 129 -25.85 -7.73 -8.18
CA PRO A 129 -27.25 -8.05 -7.91
C PRO A 129 -28.20 -7.01 -8.51
N ARG A 130 -29.24 -7.47 -9.17
CA ARG A 130 -30.32 -6.64 -9.71
C ARG A 130 -31.65 -7.04 -9.11
N VAL A 131 -32.50 -6.06 -8.83
CA VAL A 131 -33.87 -6.29 -8.44
C VAL A 131 -34.77 -6.01 -9.64
N VAL A 132 -35.47 -7.05 -10.10
CA VAL A 132 -36.54 -6.89 -11.09
C VAL A 132 -37.83 -6.66 -10.33
N MET A 133 -38.45 -5.52 -10.55
CA MET A 133 -39.67 -5.09 -9.89
C MET A 133 -40.84 -5.14 -10.88
N PHE A 134 -42.02 -5.53 -10.39
CA PHE A 134 -43.22 -5.63 -11.20
C PHE A 134 -44.35 -4.82 -10.56
N LYS A 135 -45.11 -4.10 -11.40
CA LYS A 135 -46.25 -3.27 -11.02
C LYS A 135 -45.88 -2.27 -9.93
N GLY A 136 -45.30 -1.18 -10.35
CA GLY A 136 -44.81 -0.19 -9.41
C GLY A 136 -44.85 1.22 -9.96
N ASN A 137 -44.28 2.13 -9.17
CA ASN A 137 -44.08 3.51 -9.56
C ASN A 137 -42.69 4.00 -9.17
N ARG A 138 -42.19 4.96 -9.94
CA ARG A 138 -40.98 5.77 -9.64
C ARG A 138 -41.41 7.16 -9.31
N GLN A 139 -41.04 7.62 -8.14
CA GLN A 139 -41.27 8.98 -7.67
C GLN A 139 -39.93 9.70 -7.65
N GLU A 140 -39.80 10.80 -8.38
CA GLU A 140 -38.61 11.61 -8.49
C GLU A 140 -38.93 13.04 -8.05
N VAL A 141 -38.12 13.58 -7.15
CA VAL A 141 -38.25 14.95 -6.69
C VAL A 141 -37.07 15.75 -7.23
N ASP A 142 -37.35 16.68 -8.13
CA ASP A 142 -36.34 17.65 -8.57
C ASP A 142 -36.22 18.77 -7.52
N LYS A 143 -35.12 18.77 -6.76
CA LYS A 143 -34.86 19.76 -5.73
C LYS A 143 -34.68 21.19 -6.24
N THR A 144 -34.37 21.36 -7.53
CA THR A 144 -34.17 22.67 -8.13
C THR A 144 -35.50 23.33 -8.45
N THR A 145 -36.47 22.53 -8.94
CA THR A 145 -37.79 23.04 -9.34
C THR A 145 -38.90 22.70 -8.35
N ASN A 146 -38.61 21.93 -7.29
CA ASN A 146 -39.55 21.37 -6.30
C ASN A 146 -40.75 20.64 -6.95
N LYS A 147 -40.56 20.06 -8.13
CA LYS A 147 -41.59 19.29 -8.83
C LYS A 147 -41.44 17.81 -8.52
N LEU A 148 -42.58 17.15 -8.19
CA LEU A 148 -42.71 15.73 -8.05
C LEU A 148 -43.14 15.16 -9.41
N SER A 149 -42.38 14.17 -9.93
CA SER A 149 -42.71 13.40 -11.11
C SER A 149 -43.02 11.96 -10.68
N ILE A 150 -44.13 11.37 -11.16
CA ILE A 150 -44.50 10.00 -10.87
C ILE A 150 -44.60 9.27 -12.20
N LEU A 151 -43.85 8.17 -12.36
CA LEU A 151 -43.86 7.28 -13.52
C LEU A 151 -44.31 5.92 -13.05
N TYR A 152 -45.39 5.40 -13.64
CA TYR A 152 -45.85 4.01 -13.40
C TYR A 152 -45.21 3.06 -14.39
N PHE A 153 -44.84 1.86 -13.93
CA PHE A 153 -44.23 0.84 -14.75
C PHE A 153 -44.82 -0.56 -14.45
N ASP A 154 -44.88 -1.37 -15.48
CA ASP A 154 -45.23 -2.79 -15.34
C ASP A 154 -44.01 -3.62 -14.92
N ARG A 155 -42.84 -3.26 -15.43
CA ARG A 155 -41.57 -3.93 -15.12
C ARG A 155 -40.44 -2.89 -15.05
N TRP A 156 -39.65 -2.97 -13.99
CA TRP A 156 -38.45 -2.14 -13.81
C TRP A 156 -37.29 -2.99 -13.31
N VAL A 157 -36.08 -2.78 -13.85
CA VAL A 157 -34.87 -3.45 -13.39
C VAL A 157 -34.01 -2.41 -12.68
N TYR A 158 -33.79 -2.62 -11.40
CA TYR A 158 -32.95 -1.75 -10.61
C TYR A 158 -31.62 -2.44 -10.28
N ASN A 159 -30.50 -1.77 -10.52
CA ASN A 159 -29.17 -2.26 -10.22
C ASN A 159 -28.81 -1.90 -8.78
N LEU A 160 -28.72 -2.89 -7.91
CA LEU A 160 -28.32 -2.76 -6.51
C LEU A 160 -26.79 -2.62 -6.32
N ALA A 161 -26.02 -2.54 -7.41
CA ALA A 161 -24.56 -2.51 -7.33
C ALA A 161 -24.07 -1.50 -6.27
N ILE A 162 -23.46 -2.05 -5.23
CA ILE A 162 -22.85 -1.28 -4.14
C ILE A 162 -21.49 -0.83 -4.63
N GLY A 163 -21.46 0.33 -5.30
CA GLY A 163 -20.20 0.92 -5.69
C GLY A 163 -20.10 1.25 -7.17
N GLY A 164 -20.21 2.52 -7.48
CA GLY A 164 -19.81 3.11 -8.75
C GLY A 164 -20.64 2.77 -10.00
N PRO A 165 -20.42 3.50 -11.09
CA PRO A 165 -21.00 3.20 -12.39
C PRO A 165 -20.58 1.80 -12.86
N GLU A 166 -21.41 1.18 -13.67
CA GLU A 166 -21.19 -0.12 -14.33
C GLU A 166 -19.77 -0.18 -14.89
N GLY A 167 -18.90 -0.96 -14.27
CA GLY A 167 -17.53 -1.03 -14.71
C GLY A 167 -16.60 -1.60 -13.66
N GLU A 168 -15.41 -1.80 -14.06
CA GLU A 168 -14.33 -2.36 -13.28
C GLU A 168 -14.18 -1.67 -11.91
N ARG A 169 -13.97 -2.45 -10.86
CA ARG A 169 -13.61 -1.96 -9.53
C ARG A 169 -12.40 -1.03 -9.65
N TRP A 170 -12.50 0.17 -9.09
CA TRP A 170 -11.35 1.07 -9.03
C TRP A 170 -10.16 0.39 -8.34
N ARG A 171 -9.08 0.20 -9.08
CA ARG A 171 -7.87 -0.46 -8.60
C ARG A 171 -6.96 0.52 -7.89
N GLU A 172 -6.61 0.18 -6.66
CA GLU A 172 -5.66 0.95 -5.86
C GLU A 172 -4.24 0.88 -6.48
N PRO A 173 -3.34 1.86 -6.17
CA PRO A 173 -1.97 1.84 -6.68
C PRO A 173 -1.21 0.53 -6.42
N ARG A 174 -1.48 -0.12 -5.28
CA ARG A 174 -0.83 -1.38 -4.88
C ARG A 174 -1.25 -2.59 -5.72
N GLU A 175 -2.38 -2.54 -6.39
CA GLU A 175 -2.91 -3.62 -7.22
C GLU A 175 -2.40 -3.57 -8.66
N ARG A 176 -1.85 -2.44 -9.06
CA ARG A 176 -1.40 -2.20 -10.44
C ARG A 176 0.01 -2.73 -10.64
N THR A 177 0.29 -3.20 -11.84
CA THR A 177 1.65 -3.55 -12.28
C THR A 177 2.51 -2.31 -12.43
N LEU A 178 3.82 -2.48 -12.53
CA LEU A 178 4.73 -1.35 -12.69
C LEU A 178 4.45 -0.56 -13.97
N ASP A 179 4.14 -1.26 -15.07
CA ASP A 179 3.82 -0.65 -16.36
C ASP A 179 2.55 0.18 -16.27
N GLU A 180 1.49 -0.34 -15.63
CA GLU A 180 0.24 0.38 -15.38
C GLU A 180 0.44 1.63 -14.52
N LEU A 181 1.40 1.58 -13.57
CA LEU A 181 1.72 2.72 -12.71
C LEU A 181 2.45 3.84 -13.45
N PHE A 182 3.34 3.50 -14.38
CA PHE A 182 4.02 4.50 -15.20
C PHE A 182 3.13 5.09 -16.31
N ASP A 183 2.12 4.34 -16.76
CA ASP A 183 1.12 4.82 -17.72
C ASP A 183 0.03 5.71 -17.08
N THR A 184 0.07 5.91 -15.77
CA THR A 184 -0.88 6.76 -15.04
C THR A 184 -1.09 8.17 -15.64
N PRO A 185 -0.06 8.87 -16.16
CA PRO A 185 -0.27 10.18 -16.80
C PRO A 185 -1.23 10.16 -17.98
N ASN A 186 -1.35 9.04 -18.68
CA ASN A 186 -2.27 8.86 -19.82
C ASN A 186 -3.69 8.47 -19.38
N GLN A 187 -3.88 8.11 -18.12
CA GLN A 187 -5.16 7.64 -17.53
C GLN A 187 -5.74 8.62 -16.50
N VAL A 188 -5.40 9.91 -16.58
CA VAL A 188 -5.81 10.95 -15.61
C VAL A 188 -7.34 11.04 -15.49
N ASP A 189 -8.07 10.89 -16.59
CA ASP A 189 -9.53 10.97 -16.61
C ASP A 189 -10.21 9.86 -15.80
N GLN A 190 -9.58 8.68 -15.72
CA GLN A 190 -10.09 7.54 -14.96
C GLN A 190 -9.67 7.58 -13.48
N ILE A 191 -8.47 8.09 -13.19
CA ILE A 191 -7.84 8.06 -11.87
C ILE A 191 -8.19 9.31 -11.06
N GLY A 192 -8.43 10.42 -11.73
CA GLY A 192 -8.60 11.74 -11.16
C GLY A 192 -7.26 12.41 -10.82
N PRO A 193 -7.11 13.71 -11.14
CA PRO A 193 -5.83 14.44 -11.04
C PRO A 193 -5.21 14.42 -9.64
N GLN A 194 -6.04 14.37 -8.60
CA GLN A 194 -5.62 14.35 -7.19
C GLN A 194 -4.95 13.03 -6.75
N ASN A 195 -5.14 11.94 -7.51
CA ASN A 195 -4.59 10.64 -7.18
C ASN A 195 -3.35 10.27 -7.98
N VAL A 196 -3.07 10.95 -9.10
CA VAL A 196 -1.92 10.68 -9.98
C VAL A 196 -0.60 10.60 -9.20
N GLY A 197 -0.39 11.54 -8.27
CA GLY A 197 0.81 11.56 -7.44
C GLY A 197 1.01 10.28 -6.65
N LYS A 198 -0.06 9.67 -6.11
CA LYS A 198 0.01 8.43 -5.33
C LYS A 198 0.44 7.23 -6.17
N PHE A 199 0.00 7.17 -7.43
CA PHE A 199 0.37 6.09 -8.35
C PHE A 199 1.84 6.19 -8.76
N ILE A 200 2.29 7.40 -9.11
CA ILE A 200 3.69 7.63 -9.50
C ILE A 200 4.63 7.34 -8.32
N ILE A 201 4.29 7.77 -7.11
CA ILE A 201 5.10 7.47 -5.91
C ILE A 201 5.18 5.96 -5.68
N GLU A 202 4.08 5.23 -5.80
CA GLU A 202 4.09 3.78 -5.63
C GLU A 202 5.02 3.09 -6.64
N ALA A 203 5.07 3.56 -7.90
CA ALA A 203 5.99 3.05 -8.91
C ALA A 203 7.45 3.23 -8.47
N HIS A 204 7.84 4.46 -8.10
CA HIS A 204 9.20 4.76 -7.66
C HIS A 204 9.56 4.06 -6.36
N ARG A 205 8.61 3.94 -5.41
CA ARG A 205 8.79 3.21 -4.16
C ARG A 205 9.16 1.74 -4.39
N ARG A 206 8.50 1.06 -5.32
CA ARG A 206 8.82 -0.34 -5.66
C ARG A 206 10.21 -0.52 -6.23
N LEU A 207 10.72 0.47 -6.96
CA LEU A 207 12.07 0.46 -7.48
C LEU A 207 13.12 0.69 -6.39
N ILE A 208 12.80 1.53 -5.41
CA ILE A 208 13.75 1.98 -4.39
C ILE A 208 13.78 1.07 -3.18
N ALA A 209 12.63 0.49 -2.78
CA ALA A 209 12.52 -0.34 -1.59
C ALA A 209 13.57 -1.47 -1.52
N PRO A 210 13.87 -2.23 -2.60
CA PRO A 210 14.93 -3.22 -2.57
C PRO A 210 16.34 -2.63 -2.37
N MET A 211 16.62 -1.42 -2.88
CA MET A 211 17.91 -0.75 -2.71
C MET A 211 18.18 -0.35 -1.26
N LEU A 212 17.12 -0.11 -0.46
CA LEU A 212 17.26 0.15 0.97
C LEU A 212 17.92 -0.99 1.73
N CYS A 213 17.76 -2.25 1.27
CA CYS A 213 18.44 -3.40 1.88
C CYS A 213 19.96 -3.23 1.84
N LEU A 214 20.49 -2.73 0.70
CA LEU A 214 21.92 -2.45 0.56
C LEU A 214 22.35 -1.27 1.44
N SER A 215 21.59 -0.20 1.46
CA SER A 215 21.88 0.99 2.28
C SER A 215 21.93 0.63 3.76
N TYR A 216 20.98 -0.17 4.27
CA TYR A 216 20.99 -0.65 5.65
C TYR A 216 22.17 -1.58 5.94
N ALA A 217 22.47 -2.49 5.01
CA ALA A 217 23.64 -3.36 5.15
C ALA A 217 24.95 -2.55 5.22
N MET A 218 25.10 -1.55 4.36
CA MET A 218 26.27 -0.68 4.32
C MET A 218 26.39 0.19 5.57
N ILE A 219 25.31 0.76 6.08
CA ILE A 219 25.31 1.51 7.35
C ILE A 219 25.75 0.59 8.50
N GLY A 220 25.15 -0.59 8.60
CA GLY A 220 25.49 -1.57 9.63
C GLY A 220 26.95 -2.00 9.59
N LEU A 221 27.46 -2.33 8.41
CA LEU A 221 28.86 -2.71 8.20
C LEU A 221 29.82 -1.55 8.51
N CYS A 222 29.50 -0.35 8.04
CA CYS A 222 30.30 0.85 8.32
C CYS A 222 30.43 1.08 9.84
N CYS A 223 29.32 1.10 10.57
CA CYS A 223 29.32 1.35 12.01
C CYS A 223 30.06 0.28 12.82
N LEU A 224 29.98 -0.99 12.39
CA LEU A 224 30.54 -2.11 13.14
C LEU A 224 31.96 -2.47 12.74
N LEU A 225 32.34 -2.34 11.45
CA LEU A 225 33.66 -2.67 10.98
C LEU A 225 34.67 -1.51 11.12
N THR A 226 34.25 -0.25 11.27
CA THR A 226 35.14 0.88 11.42
C THR A 226 35.40 1.20 12.87
N GLY A 227 36.68 1.37 13.28
CA GLY A 227 37.14 1.89 14.59
C GLY A 227 37.61 0.81 15.59
N ASN A 228 37.85 1.20 16.85
CA ASN A 228 38.49 0.38 17.88
C ASN A 228 37.47 -0.59 18.54
N PHE A 229 37.86 -1.87 18.71
CA PHE A 229 37.00 -2.92 19.26
C PHE A 229 37.06 -2.95 20.80
N GLY A 230 36.31 -2.07 21.48
CA GLY A 230 36.13 -2.09 22.92
C GLY A 230 34.72 -2.50 23.31
N ARG A 231 34.55 -3.25 24.41
CA ARG A 231 33.24 -3.72 24.88
C ARG A 231 32.26 -2.57 25.15
N ARG A 232 32.74 -1.45 25.70
CA ARG A 232 31.90 -0.26 25.98
C ARG A 232 31.51 0.52 24.72
N THR A 233 32.35 0.51 23.70
CA THR A 233 32.12 1.22 22.44
C THR A 233 31.23 0.43 21.47
N GLN A 234 31.12 -0.87 21.65
CA GLN A 234 30.30 -1.74 20.81
C GLN A 234 28.80 -1.43 20.92
N THR A 235 28.27 -1.33 22.13
CA THR A 235 26.85 -0.98 22.35
C THR A 235 26.52 0.36 21.74
N ALA A 236 27.37 1.35 21.89
CA ALA A 236 27.18 2.67 21.28
C ALA A 236 27.16 2.60 19.74
N ARG A 237 27.99 1.76 19.11
CA ARG A 237 28.00 1.57 17.65
C ARG A 237 26.75 0.90 17.11
N VAL A 238 26.26 -0.13 17.82
CA VAL A 238 25.00 -0.78 17.51
C VAL A 238 23.86 0.24 17.58
N LEU A 239 23.84 1.05 18.65
CA LEU A 239 22.83 2.11 18.79
C LEU A 239 22.95 3.16 17.67
N VAL A 240 24.15 3.58 17.31
CA VAL A 240 24.37 4.52 16.19
C VAL A 240 23.90 3.90 14.87
N ALA A 241 24.22 2.63 14.60
CA ALA A 241 23.77 1.96 13.39
C ALA A 241 22.24 1.91 13.32
N VAL A 242 21.58 1.49 14.41
CA VAL A 242 20.11 1.42 14.47
C VAL A 242 19.50 2.82 14.34
N ALA A 243 20.01 3.80 15.08
CA ALA A 243 19.52 5.18 15.00
C ALA A 243 19.66 5.75 13.57
N SER A 244 20.79 5.50 12.91
CA SER A 244 21.02 5.96 11.52
C SER A 244 20.03 5.30 10.56
N MET A 245 19.70 4.02 10.74
CA MET A 245 18.69 3.32 9.93
C MET A 245 17.29 3.88 10.16
N VAL A 246 16.93 4.16 11.42
CA VAL A 246 15.62 4.76 11.78
C VAL A 246 15.51 6.18 11.22
N ILE A 247 16.57 6.98 11.33
CA ILE A 247 16.59 8.33 10.76
C ILE A 247 16.44 8.28 9.23
N LEU A 248 17.17 7.39 8.57
CA LEU A 248 17.04 7.20 7.11
C LEU A 248 15.62 6.81 6.71
N GLN A 249 15.00 5.88 7.44
CA GLN A 249 13.61 5.47 7.18
C GLN A 249 12.63 6.63 7.40
N GLY A 250 12.80 7.39 8.48
CA GLY A 250 11.98 8.56 8.75
C GLY A 250 12.12 9.65 7.67
N LEU A 251 13.35 9.87 7.19
CA LEU A 251 13.63 10.79 6.09
C LEU A 251 12.94 10.36 4.80
N ILE A 252 13.00 9.08 4.44
CA ILE A 252 12.34 8.54 3.26
C ILE A 252 10.83 8.72 3.34
N LEU A 253 10.21 8.40 4.49
CA LEU A 253 8.77 8.61 4.71
C LEU A 253 8.38 10.09 4.60
N ALA A 254 9.21 10.99 5.11
CA ALA A 254 8.99 12.43 4.98
C ALA A 254 9.04 12.88 3.51
N ILE A 255 10.04 12.40 2.76
CA ILE A 255 10.20 12.70 1.33
C ILE A 255 9.02 12.13 0.54
N GLU A 256 8.56 10.90 0.79
CA GLU A 256 7.38 10.31 0.14
C GLU A 256 6.14 11.19 0.33
N ASN A 257 5.92 11.71 1.54
CA ASN A 257 4.81 12.63 1.82
C ASN A 257 4.94 13.99 1.09
N MET A 258 6.18 14.47 0.90
CA MET A 258 6.44 15.71 0.13
C MET A 258 6.22 15.48 -1.36
N ILE A 259 6.68 14.36 -1.91
CA ILE A 259 6.49 13.99 -3.32
C ILE A 259 4.99 13.87 -3.66
N ALA A 260 4.16 13.41 -2.71
CA ALA A 260 2.71 13.32 -2.91
C ALA A 260 2.07 14.68 -3.27
N LYS A 261 2.69 15.76 -2.83
CA LYS A 261 2.24 17.14 -3.12
C LYS A 261 2.99 17.77 -4.30
N ASN A 262 4.23 17.35 -4.55
CA ASN A 262 5.08 17.92 -5.59
C ASN A 262 5.97 16.84 -6.23
N LEU A 263 5.59 16.37 -7.41
CA LEU A 263 6.28 15.30 -8.14
C LEU A 263 7.72 15.65 -8.55
N ASN A 264 8.08 16.94 -8.62
CA ASN A 264 9.45 17.35 -8.96
C ASN A 264 10.50 16.89 -7.92
N LEU A 265 10.05 16.46 -6.74
CA LEU A 265 10.93 15.97 -5.67
C LEU A 265 11.27 14.47 -5.79
N ILE A 266 10.81 13.78 -6.84
CA ILE A 266 11.13 12.37 -7.07
C ILE A 266 12.63 12.07 -7.02
N PRO A 267 13.55 12.85 -7.61
CA PRO A 267 14.97 12.56 -7.52
C PRO A 267 15.51 12.51 -6.07
N LEU A 268 14.88 13.25 -5.15
CA LEU A 268 15.33 13.33 -3.77
C LEU A 268 15.24 11.99 -3.03
N ILE A 269 14.25 11.15 -3.34
CA ILE A 269 14.11 9.83 -2.71
C ILE A 269 15.22 8.87 -3.15
N TYR A 270 15.65 8.96 -4.44
CA TYR A 270 16.79 8.17 -4.94
C TYR A 270 18.09 8.62 -4.27
N VAL A 271 18.31 9.93 -4.18
CA VAL A 271 19.46 10.52 -3.52
C VAL A 271 19.52 10.10 -2.06
N ALA A 272 18.43 10.22 -1.32
CA ALA A 272 18.38 9.83 0.09
C ALA A 272 18.65 8.32 0.29
N THR A 273 18.16 7.49 -0.60
CA THR A 273 18.33 6.03 -0.51
C THR A 273 19.75 5.58 -0.89
N LEU A 274 20.35 6.19 -1.92
CA LEU A 274 21.62 5.73 -2.46
C LEU A 274 22.85 6.37 -1.79
N ILE A 275 22.75 7.61 -1.27
CA ILE A 275 23.88 8.31 -0.61
C ILE A 275 24.55 7.49 0.51
N PRO A 276 23.85 6.76 1.38
CA PRO A 276 24.49 5.98 2.42
C PRO A 276 25.49 4.94 1.90
N ILE A 277 25.29 4.44 0.68
CA ILE A 277 26.16 3.41 0.09
C ILE A 277 27.59 3.95 -0.17
N PRO A 278 27.80 5.00 -1.00
CA PRO A 278 29.14 5.54 -1.24
C PRO A 278 29.74 6.17 0.02
N VAL A 279 28.93 6.77 0.90
CA VAL A 279 29.43 7.35 2.16
C VAL A 279 30.00 6.26 3.05
N ALA A 280 29.24 5.17 3.27
CA ALA A 280 29.72 4.03 4.05
C ALA A 280 30.95 3.37 3.41
N TRP A 281 30.97 3.25 2.09
CA TRP A 281 32.13 2.75 1.34
C TRP A 281 33.36 3.60 1.58
N LEU A 282 33.28 4.92 1.41
CA LEU A 282 34.39 5.85 1.62
C LEU A 282 34.95 5.81 3.05
N ILE A 283 34.06 5.67 4.05
CA ILE A 283 34.48 5.55 5.45
C ILE A 283 35.22 4.22 5.67
N MET A 284 34.77 3.14 5.06
CA MET A 284 35.41 1.82 5.17
C MET A 284 36.75 1.73 4.43
N VAL A 285 36.96 2.50 3.37
CA VAL A 285 38.24 2.54 2.61
C VAL A 285 39.29 3.36 3.35
N ARG A 286 38.91 4.35 4.15
CA ARG A 286 39.87 5.17 4.89
C ARG A 286 40.64 4.29 5.88
N PRO A 287 41.99 4.32 5.87
CA PRO A 287 42.79 3.63 6.89
C PRO A 287 42.43 4.17 8.28
N PRO A 288 42.38 3.28 9.30
CA PRO A 288 42.14 3.74 10.66
C PRO A 288 43.16 4.83 11.01
N SER A 289 42.66 6.02 11.35
CA SER A 289 43.52 7.10 11.84
C SER A 289 44.35 6.55 13.00
N ALA A 290 45.68 6.54 12.84
CA ALA A 290 46.57 6.18 13.91
C ALA A 290 46.27 7.11 15.10
N ALA A 291 45.83 6.55 16.23
CA ALA A 291 45.66 7.32 17.44
C ALA A 291 47.00 7.99 17.73
N PRO A 292 47.05 9.29 18.06
CA PRO A 292 48.30 9.91 18.44
C PRO A 292 48.89 9.08 19.59
N ALA A 293 50.12 8.60 19.38
CA ALA A 293 50.87 7.92 20.41
C ALA A 293 50.91 8.84 21.63
N THR A 294 50.19 8.49 22.69
CA THR A 294 50.35 9.16 23.97
C THR A 294 51.77 8.95 24.40
N ALA A 295 52.56 9.99 24.33
CA ALA A 295 53.93 9.99 24.83
C ALA A 295 53.91 9.44 26.28
N PRO A 296 54.81 8.52 26.65
CA PRO A 296 54.89 8.04 28.01
C PRO A 296 55.17 9.24 28.91
N LYS A 297 54.31 9.47 29.91
CA LYS A 297 54.59 10.37 31.00
C LYS A 297 55.85 9.86 31.66
N ALA A 298 56.96 10.56 31.47
CA ALA A 298 58.17 10.40 32.25
C ALA A 298 57.83 10.62 33.73
N ALA A 299 58.15 9.62 34.56
CA ALA A 299 58.01 9.64 36.01
C ALA A 299 59.09 10.56 36.62
#